data_9d579f11fedafb0c47c1fdbccf2ca2d5
#
_entry.id   9d579f11fedafb0c47c1fdbccf2ca2d5
#
_cell.length_a   1.000
_cell.length_b   1.000
_cell.length_c   1.000
_cell.angle_alpha   90.00
_cell.angle_beta   90.00
_cell.angle_gamma   90.00
#
_symmetry.space_group_name_H-M   'P 1'
#
loop_
_entity.id
_entity.type
_entity.pdbx_description
1 polymer ?
#
loop_
_entity_poly.entity_id
_entity_poly.type
_entity_poly.pdbx_seq_one_letter_code
_entity_poly.pdbx_strand_id
1 'polypeptide(L)'
;MPTRDVPVSVLAGDIGGTHTRLARAAVAGRKVKILAQETYSSQDYAGLDEIVAAFARTHALHVDHACFGIAGPVLNNIAEITNLPWRVDARALADTFKLQTATLLNDLEANAWGIAALDDEDFHTLHRAASQAAGHAAVIAAGTGLGEAGLFWDGHQHHPFASEGGHASFSPVNALEAALLTHLSARFGHVSWERVLSGPGLVNIHAFLLAHRRSTTPPWLDDEMRAGDPAAAIAQAGLAGARRYLH
;
A
#
# COMPACT_ATOMS: atom_id res chain seq x y z
N MET A 1 -9.28 19.66 -33.13
CA MET A 1 -7.85 19.97 -32.90
C MET A 1 -7.51 19.33 -31.57
N PRO A 2 -6.46 18.49 -31.47
CA PRO A 2 -6.04 18.00 -30.18
C PRO A 2 -5.56 19.19 -29.35
N THR A 3 -6.23 19.47 -28.25
CA THR A 3 -5.73 20.38 -27.23
C THR A 3 -4.37 19.83 -26.79
N ARG A 4 -3.28 20.56 -27.03
CA ARG A 4 -1.99 20.28 -26.39
C ARG A 4 -2.24 20.38 -24.88
N ASP A 5 -2.26 19.23 -24.22
CA ASP A 5 -2.32 19.19 -22.77
C ASP A 5 -1.09 19.94 -22.24
N VAL A 6 -1.32 21.12 -21.74
CA VAL A 6 -0.26 21.88 -21.05
C VAL A 6 0.06 21.09 -19.79
N PRO A 7 1.33 20.70 -19.56
CA PRO A 7 1.67 19.96 -18.37
C PRO A 7 1.31 20.76 -17.10
N VAL A 8 0.62 20.11 -16.19
CA VAL A 8 0.29 20.67 -14.87
C VAL A 8 1.37 20.21 -13.89
N SER A 9 1.93 21.14 -13.12
CA SER A 9 2.88 20.82 -12.05
C SER A 9 2.12 20.47 -10.78
N VAL A 10 2.41 19.29 -10.21
CA VAL A 10 1.74 18.79 -9.01
C VAL A 10 2.75 18.37 -7.95
N LEU A 11 2.38 18.51 -6.69
CA LEU A 11 3.05 17.87 -5.57
C LEU A 11 2.31 16.56 -5.27
N ALA A 12 3.01 15.44 -5.36
CA ALA A 12 2.50 14.14 -4.98
C ALA A 12 3.22 13.65 -3.72
N GLY A 13 2.52 12.93 -2.85
CA GLY A 13 3.10 12.35 -1.66
C GLY A 13 2.56 10.97 -1.35
N ASP A 14 3.45 10.09 -0.87
CA ASP A 14 3.15 8.81 -0.26
C ASP A 14 3.50 8.93 1.23
N ILE A 15 2.48 8.93 2.08
CA ILE A 15 2.56 9.30 3.48
C ILE A 15 2.35 8.08 4.35
N GLY A 16 3.46 7.49 4.79
CA GLY A 16 3.46 6.35 5.69
C GLY A 16 3.90 6.72 7.11
N GLY A 17 3.63 5.82 8.06
CA GLY A 17 4.00 6.01 9.47
C GLY A 17 5.51 6.03 9.75
N THR A 18 6.33 5.47 8.86
CA THR A 18 7.80 5.44 8.98
C THR A 18 8.46 6.41 8.02
N HIS A 19 8.01 6.44 6.77
CA HIS A 19 8.57 7.28 5.73
C HIS A 19 7.49 8.06 5.01
N THR A 20 7.80 9.29 4.68
CA THR A 20 7.04 10.16 3.78
C THR A 20 7.87 10.42 2.54
N ARG A 21 7.34 10.06 1.38
CA ARG A 21 7.98 10.35 0.09
C ARG A 21 7.22 11.46 -0.62
N LEU A 22 7.90 12.53 -0.98
CA LEU A 22 7.34 13.62 -1.76
C LEU A 22 7.97 13.67 -3.14
N ALA A 23 7.17 13.99 -4.14
CA ALA A 23 7.61 14.21 -5.50
C ALA A 23 6.92 15.42 -6.12
N ARG A 24 7.68 16.27 -6.82
CA ARG A 24 7.15 17.24 -7.76
C ARG A 24 7.12 16.60 -9.14
N ALA A 25 5.96 16.58 -9.76
CA ALA A 25 5.77 15.96 -11.07
C ALA A 25 5.10 16.92 -12.05
N ALA A 26 5.38 16.75 -13.34
CA ALA A 26 4.63 17.33 -14.44
C ALA A 26 3.71 16.26 -15.02
N VAL A 27 2.42 16.57 -15.12
CA VAL A 27 1.36 15.66 -15.58
C VAL A 27 0.73 16.21 -16.86
N ALA A 28 0.67 15.41 -17.91
CA ALA A 28 0.03 15.74 -19.17
C ALA A 28 -0.76 14.52 -19.67
N GLY A 29 -2.10 14.56 -19.50
CA GLY A 29 -2.94 13.40 -19.72
C GLY A 29 -2.51 12.24 -18.82
N ARG A 30 -2.16 11.09 -19.39
CA ARG A 30 -1.66 9.90 -18.64
C ARG A 30 -0.15 9.91 -18.39
N LYS A 31 0.58 10.86 -18.96
CA LYS A 31 2.04 10.92 -18.81
C LYS A 31 2.42 11.68 -17.57
N VAL A 32 3.22 11.03 -16.72
CA VAL A 32 3.77 11.59 -15.49
C VAL A 32 5.29 11.67 -15.63
N LYS A 33 5.87 12.84 -15.37
CA LYS A 33 7.31 13.03 -15.32
C LYS A 33 7.70 13.57 -13.96
N ILE A 34 8.44 12.77 -13.20
CA ILE A 34 9.00 13.19 -11.91
C ILE A 34 10.12 14.22 -12.17
N LEU A 35 10.00 15.39 -11.54
CA LEU A 35 10.95 16.50 -11.66
C LEU A 35 11.89 16.58 -10.47
N ALA A 36 11.42 16.22 -9.29
CA ALA A 36 12.16 16.14 -8.04
C ALA A 36 11.48 15.12 -7.12
N GLN A 37 12.25 14.39 -6.34
CA GLN A 37 11.73 13.43 -5.35
C GLN A 37 12.65 13.39 -4.15
N GLU A 38 12.07 13.25 -2.94
CA GLU A 38 12.81 13.10 -1.70
C GLU A 38 12.02 12.24 -0.70
N THR A 39 12.73 11.51 0.15
CA THR A 39 12.14 10.66 1.19
C THR A 39 12.57 11.18 2.55
N TYR A 40 11.61 11.30 3.45
CA TYR A 40 11.79 11.79 4.82
C TYR A 40 11.44 10.69 5.82
N SER A 41 12.12 10.66 6.97
CA SER A 41 11.68 9.90 8.13
C SER A 41 10.47 10.62 8.74
N SER A 42 9.29 10.01 8.69
CA SER A 42 8.06 10.65 9.17
C SER A 42 8.14 11.01 10.65
N GLN A 43 8.85 10.21 11.44
CA GLN A 43 8.96 10.37 12.90
C GLN A 43 9.80 11.59 13.31
N ASP A 44 10.61 12.14 12.40
CA ASP A 44 11.48 13.29 12.68
C ASP A 44 10.75 14.64 12.55
N TYR A 45 9.46 14.63 12.20
CA TYR A 45 8.64 15.82 11.97
C TYR A 45 7.35 15.80 12.78
N ALA A 46 6.86 16.97 13.15
CA ALA A 46 5.61 17.10 13.89
C ALA A 46 4.35 16.96 13.02
N GLY A 47 4.48 17.16 11.70
CA GLY A 47 3.36 17.08 10.75
C GLY A 47 3.81 17.04 9.30
N LEU A 48 2.86 16.73 8.41
CA LEU A 48 3.11 16.72 6.97
C LEU A 48 3.48 18.11 6.43
N ASP A 49 2.94 19.17 7.00
CA ASP A 49 3.25 20.56 6.65
C ASP A 49 4.73 20.90 6.83
N GLU A 50 5.36 20.40 7.88
CA GLU A 50 6.80 20.57 8.09
C GLU A 50 7.64 19.87 7.01
N ILE A 51 7.23 18.66 6.60
CA ILE A 51 7.90 17.92 5.52
C ILE A 51 7.71 18.63 4.18
N VAL A 52 6.49 19.09 3.87
CA VAL A 52 6.23 19.88 2.65
C VAL A 52 7.05 21.17 2.65
N ALA A 53 7.18 21.85 3.80
CA ALA A 53 8.02 23.02 3.93
C ALA A 53 9.51 22.69 3.74
N ALA A 54 9.98 21.54 4.24
CA ALA A 54 11.36 21.08 4.02
C ALA A 54 11.61 20.81 2.54
N PHE A 55 10.73 20.09 1.88
CA PHE A 55 10.78 19.82 0.44
C PHE A 55 10.78 21.12 -0.38
N ALA A 56 9.92 22.08 -0.02
CA ALA A 56 9.82 23.36 -0.70
C ALA A 56 11.10 24.21 -0.60
N ARG A 57 11.86 24.09 0.49
CA ARG A 57 13.15 24.77 0.65
C ARG A 57 14.23 24.23 -0.29
N THR A 58 14.21 22.91 -0.53
CA THR A 58 15.22 22.24 -1.37
C THR A 58 14.85 22.27 -2.85
N HIS A 59 13.57 22.13 -3.14
CA HIS A 59 13.07 21.98 -4.50
C HIS A 59 12.02 23.05 -4.78
N ALA A 60 12.38 24.15 -5.39
CA ALA A 60 11.46 25.25 -5.71
C ALA A 60 10.02 24.79 -6.01
N LEU A 61 9.12 24.90 -5.02
CA LEU A 61 7.76 24.37 -5.07
C LEU A 61 6.86 25.35 -5.84
N HIS A 62 6.84 25.24 -7.16
CA HIS A 62 5.91 25.95 -8.03
C HIS A 62 4.88 24.96 -8.53
N VAL A 63 3.85 24.71 -7.73
CA VAL A 63 2.75 23.79 -8.02
C VAL A 63 1.42 24.42 -7.62
N ASP A 64 0.38 24.15 -8.39
CA ASP A 64 -0.97 24.61 -8.11
C ASP A 64 -1.80 23.55 -7.37
N HIS A 65 -1.42 22.30 -7.48
CA HIS A 65 -2.19 21.17 -6.96
C HIS A 65 -1.31 20.22 -6.17
N ALA A 66 -1.88 19.59 -5.14
CA ALA A 66 -1.25 18.52 -4.41
C ALA A 66 -2.19 17.32 -4.24
N CYS A 67 -1.61 16.11 -4.21
CA CYS A 67 -2.32 14.87 -3.92
C CYS A 67 -1.44 13.98 -3.04
N PHE A 68 -2.01 13.47 -1.93
CA PHE A 68 -1.28 12.66 -0.97
C PHE A 68 -2.03 11.34 -0.74
N GLY A 69 -1.34 10.21 -1.00
CA GLY A 69 -1.76 8.88 -0.56
C GLY A 69 -1.38 8.72 0.92
N ILE A 70 -2.35 8.39 1.75
CA ILE A 70 -2.21 8.33 3.21
C ILE A 70 -2.43 6.90 3.68
N ALA A 71 -1.50 6.35 4.45
CA ALA A 71 -1.68 5.07 5.12
C ALA A 71 -2.73 5.21 6.24
N GLY A 72 -3.99 5.01 5.91
CA GLY A 72 -5.12 5.11 6.82
C GLY A 72 -6.39 5.63 6.13
N PRO A 73 -7.51 5.67 6.87
CA PRO A 73 -8.78 6.14 6.35
C PRO A 73 -8.77 7.65 6.10
N VAL A 74 -9.33 8.07 4.98
CA VAL A 74 -9.55 9.47 4.63
C VAL A 74 -11.05 9.77 4.66
N LEU A 75 -11.44 10.76 5.46
CA LEU A 75 -12.83 11.20 5.56
C LEU A 75 -12.91 12.72 5.39
N ASN A 76 -13.72 13.19 4.45
CA ASN A 76 -13.89 14.61 4.16
C ASN A 76 -12.55 15.36 3.92
N ASN A 77 -11.62 14.71 3.22
CA ASN A 77 -10.28 15.24 2.93
C ASN A 77 -9.43 15.54 4.19
N ILE A 78 -9.70 14.79 5.25
CA ILE A 78 -8.96 14.77 6.52
C ILE A 78 -8.56 13.33 6.80
N ALA A 79 -7.35 13.13 7.33
CA ALA A 79 -6.84 11.83 7.72
C ALA A 79 -6.09 11.91 9.06
N GLU A 80 -6.17 10.82 9.82
CA GLU A 80 -5.28 10.54 10.95
C GLU A 80 -4.33 9.42 10.52
N ILE A 81 -3.03 9.63 10.67
CA ILE A 81 -2.04 8.69 10.16
C ILE A 81 -1.81 7.58 11.18
N THR A 82 -1.94 6.35 10.74
CA THR A 82 -1.66 5.18 11.58
C THR A 82 -0.20 5.24 12.09
N ASN A 83 -0.03 5.09 13.40
CA ASN A 83 1.26 5.12 14.11
C ASN A 83 2.00 6.47 14.14
N LEU A 84 1.34 7.57 13.82
CA LEU A 84 1.83 8.94 14.01
C LEU A 84 0.74 9.79 14.66
N PRO A 85 1.10 10.80 15.47
CA PRO A 85 0.13 11.71 16.07
C PRO A 85 -0.39 12.77 15.09
N TRP A 86 -0.27 12.52 13.79
CA TRP A 86 -0.60 13.49 12.78
C TRP A 86 -2.07 13.45 12.39
N ARG A 87 -2.65 14.62 12.37
CA ARG A 87 -3.93 14.87 11.71
C ARG A 87 -3.66 15.78 10.50
N VAL A 88 -3.88 15.24 9.32
CA VAL A 88 -3.68 15.95 8.05
C VAL A 88 -5.01 16.47 7.57
N ASP A 89 -5.07 17.76 7.28
CA ASP A 89 -6.22 18.45 6.71
C ASP A 89 -5.78 19.07 5.38
N ALA A 90 -6.33 18.58 4.27
CA ALA A 90 -5.96 19.03 2.93
C ALA A 90 -6.23 20.52 2.72
N ARG A 91 -7.32 21.06 3.30
CA ARG A 91 -7.64 22.47 3.17
C ARG A 91 -6.60 23.35 3.87
N ALA A 92 -6.20 22.97 5.08
CA ALA A 92 -5.14 23.68 5.81
C ALA A 92 -3.81 23.66 5.06
N LEU A 93 -3.47 22.52 4.41
CA LEU A 93 -2.28 22.43 3.55
C LEU A 93 -2.41 23.34 2.33
N ALA A 94 -3.55 23.36 1.65
CA ALA A 94 -3.78 24.22 0.50
C ALA A 94 -3.64 25.70 0.87
N ASP A 95 -4.22 26.13 1.98
CA ASP A 95 -4.13 27.49 2.48
C ASP A 95 -2.68 27.87 2.84
N THR A 96 -1.94 26.99 3.54
CA THR A 96 -0.57 27.20 3.98
C THR A 96 0.40 27.35 2.81
N PHE A 97 0.29 26.48 1.81
CA PHE A 97 1.19 26.45 0.65
C PHE A 97 0.64 27.16 -0.58
N LYS A 98 -0.50 27.86 -0.45
CA LYS A 98 -1.18 28.62 -1.53
C LYS A 98 -1.48 27.77 -2.76
N LEU A 99 -1.93 26.55 -2.52
CA LEU A 99 -2.34 25.63 -3.58
C LEU A 99 -3.80 25.93 -3.98
N GLN A 100 -4.13 25.72 -5.25
CA GLN A 100 -5.51 25.79 -5.71
C GLN A 100 -6.33 24.62 -5.16
N THR A 101 -5.70 23.42 -5.10
CA THR A 101 -6.32 22.24 -4.50
C THR A 101 -5.30 21.39 -3.79
N ALA A 102 -5.72 20.77 -2.69
CA ALA A 102 -5.04 19.63 -2.08
C ALA A 102 -6.07 18.50 -1.87
N THR A 103 -5.66 17.27 -2.15
CA THR A 103 -6.51 16.08 -2.04
C THR A 103 -5.78 15.01 -1.26
N LEU A 104 -6.48 14.38 -0.33
CA LEU A 104 -6.02 13.19 0.35
C LEU A 104 -6.76 11.98 -0.20
N LEU A 105 -6.04 10.91 -0.44
CA LEU A 105 -6.56 9.59 -0.82
C LEU A 105 -6.04 8.57 0.17
N ASN A 106 -6.75 7.47 0.35
CA ASN A 106 -6.14 6.30 0.95
C ASN A 106 -4.98 5.82 0.06
N ASP A 107 -3.94 5.23 0.65
CA ASP A 107 -2.73 4.78 -0.07
C ASP A 107 -3.05 3.79 -1.20
N LEU A 108 -3.93 2.82 -0.95
CA LEU A 108 -4.37 1.86 -1.96
C LEU A 108 -5.25 2.48 -3.05
N GLU A 109 -6.09 3.43 -2.67
CA GLU A 109 -6.87 4.21 -3.64
C GLU A 109 -5.92 5.02 -4.54
N ALA A 110 -4.89 5.65 -3.97
CA ALA A 110 -3.86 6.37 -4.73
C ALA A 110 -3.11 5.44 -5.69
N ASN A 111 -2.72 4.24 -5.23
CA ASN A 111 -2.11 3.21 -6.07
C ASN A 111 -3.04 2.78 -7.21
N ALA A 112 -4.32 2.60 -6.92
CA ALA A 112 -5.31 2.21 -7.93
C ALA A 112 -5.48 3.27 -9.03
N TRP A 113 -5.45 4.57 -8.68
CA TRP A 113 -5.37 5.66 -9.66
C TRP A 113 -4.07 5.61 -10.47
N GLY A 114 -2.96 5.26 -9.84
CA GLY A 114 -1.64 5.15 -10.47
C GLY A 114 -1.56 4.08 -11.56
N ILE A 115 -2.34 3.01 -11.47
CA ILE A 115 -2.36 1.91 -12.46
C ILE A 115 -2.59 2.44 -13.89
N ALA A 116 -3.44 3.47 -14.04
CA ALA A 116 -3.72 4.06 -15.36
C ALA A 116 -2.51 4.75 -16.01
N ALA A 117 -1.46 5.05 -15.24
CA ALA A 117 -0.22 5.67 -15.72
C ALA A 117 0.91 4.67 -16.00
N LEU A 118 0.72 3.38 -15.72
CA LEU A 118 1.69 2.32 -15.96
C LEU A 118 1.64 1.90 -17.43
N ASP A 119 2.79 1.49 -17.96
CA ASP A 119 2.94 0.90 -19.28
C ASP A 119 2.87 -0.64 -19.18
N ASP A 120 2.63 -1.33 -20.30
CA ASP A 120 2.48 -2.79 -20.35
C ASP A 120 3.71 -3.53 -19.76
N GLU A 121 4.89 -2.93 -19.84
CA GLU A 121 6.15 -3.47 -19.32
C GLU A 121 6.22 -3.47 -17.79
N ASP A 122 5.40 -2.64 -17.13
CA ASP A 122 5.30 -2.58 -15.68
C ASP A 122 4.44 -3.71 -15.08
N PHE A 123 3.76 -4.50 -15.95
CA PHE A 123 2.88 -5.57 -15.53
C PHE A 123 3.49 -6.95 -15.74
N HIS A 124 3.30 -7.82 -14.75
CA HIS A 124 3.55 -9.25 -14.89
C HIS A 124 2.25 -10.04 -14.79
N THR A 125 1.87 -10.74 -15.87
CA THR A 125 0.63 -11.54 -15.89
C THR A 125 0.85 -12.85 -15.14
N LEU A 126 0.22 -13.01 -13.98
CA LEU A 126 0.24 -14.24 -13.19
C LEU A 126 -0.71 -15.31 -13.76
N HIS A 127 -1.88 -14.88 -14.22
CA HIS A 127 -2.91 -15.77 -14.78
C HIS A 127 -3.64 -15.06 -15.91
N ARG A 128 -3.77 -15.73 -17.06
CA ARG A 128 -4.56 -15.23 -18.18
C ARG A 128 -5.96 -15.79 -18.13
N ALA A 129 -6.96 -14.92 -18.15
CA ALA A 129 -8.34 -15.34 -18.34
C ALA A 129 -8.57 -15.91 -19.75
N ALA A 130 -9.58 -16.78 -19.90
CA ALA A 130 -9.97 -17.34 -21.18
C ALA A 130 -10.52 -16.27 -22.16
N SER A 131 -11.06 -15.17 -21.62
CA SER A 131 -11.51 -13.99 -22.37
C SER A 131 -11.07 -12.72 -21.64
N GLN A 132 -10.87 -11.64 -22.38
CA GLN A 132 -10.59 -10.33 -21.77
C GLN A 132 -11.86 -9.86 -21.03
N ALA A 133 -11.77 -9.74 -19.73
CA ALA A 133 -12.85 -9.19 -18.92
C ALA A 133 -12.85 -7.67 -19.08
N ALA A 134 -13.99 -7.11 -19.52
CA ALA A 134 -14.24 -5.67 -19.45
C ALA A 134 -15.14 -5.42 -18.24
N GLY A 135 -14.81 -4.43 -17.42
CA GLY A 135 -15.66 -4.04 -16.29
C GLY A 135 -14.88 -3.73 -15.01
N HIS A 136 -15.52 -3.97 -13.88
CA HIS A 136 -14.92 -3.68 -12.57
C HIS A 136 -13.64 -4.50 -12.34
N ALA A 137 -12.71 -3.93 -11.59
CA ALA A 137 -11.48 -4.58 -11.18
C ALA A 137 -11.21 -4.33 -9.69
N ALA A 138 -10.19 -4.98 -9.16
CA ALA A 138 -9.72 -4.76 -7.80
C ALA A 138 -8.20 -4.71 -7.76
N VAL A 139 -7.68 -3.95 -6.82
CA VAL A 139 -6.27 -3.93 -6.43
C VAL A 139 -6.16 -4.60 -5.08
N ILE A 140 -5.26 -5.57 -4.95
CA ILE A 140 -4.95 -6.26 -3.70
C ILE A 140 -3.45 -6.15 -3.48
N ALA A 141 -3.03 -5.65 -2.33
CA ALA A 141 -1.64 -5.43 -1.98
C ALA A 141 -1.32 -6.03 -0.62
N ALA A 142 -0.62 -7.16 -0.62
CA ALA A 142 -0.12 -7.81 0.58
C ALA A 142 1.25 -7.22 0.94
N GLY A 143 1.30 -6.45 2.02
CA GLY A 143 2.50 -5.83 2.58
C GLY A 143 2.59 -6.07 4.08
N THR A 144 2.79 -5.01 4.87
CA THR A 144 2.67 -5.04 6.35
C THR A 144 1.23 -5.39 6.76
N GLY A 145 0.24 -4.93 5.98
CA GLY A 145 -1.16 -5.33 6.05
C GLY A 145 -1.64 -5.95 4.74
N LEU A 146 -2.96 -6.07 4.59
CA LEU A 146 -3.64 -6.44 3.35
C LEU A 146 -4.51 -5.29 2.91
N GLY A 147 -3.98 -4.47 2.00
CA GLY A 147 -4.73 -3.38 1.41
C GLY A 147 -5.56 -3.86 0.22
N GLU A 148 -6.77 -3.30 0.10
CA GLU A 148 -7.67 -3.57 -1.01
C GLU A 148 -8.31 -2.27 -1.49
N ALA A 149 -8.46 -2.14 -2.80
CA ALA A 149 -9.22 -1.07 -3.42
C ALA A 149 -10.05 -1.61 -4.59
N GLY A 150 -11.26 -1.12 -4.73
CA GLY A 150 -12.09 -1.42 -5.89
C GLY A 150 -11.87 -0.42 -7.01
N LEU A 151 -12.08 -0.85 -8.25
CA LEU A 151 -12.11 -0.01 -9.44
C LEU A 151 -13.47 -0.19 -10.13
N PHE A 152 -14.36 0.76 -9.90
CA PHE A 152 -15.66 0.79 -10.56
C PHE A 152 -15.50 1.24 -12.02
N TRP A 153 -15.98 0.46 -12.96
CA TRP A 153 -16.01 0.78 -14.38
C TRP A 153 -17.32 1.46 -14.75
N ASP A 154 -17.28 2.68 -15.26
CA ASP A 154 -18.47 3.45 -15.66
C ASP A 154 -18.85 3.31 -17.13
N GLY A 155 -18.12 2.47 -17.88
CA GLY A 155 -18.26 2.31 -19.32
C GLY A 155 -17.18 3.05 -20.13
N HIS A 156 -16.42 3.95 -19.48
CA HIS A 156 -15.36 4.75 -20.11
C HIS A 156 -14.04 4.68 -19.37
N GLN A 157 -14.08 4.72 -18.02
CA GLN A 157 -12.88 4.68 -17.17
C GLN A 157 -13.15 3.99 -15.84
N HIS A 158 -12.09 3.59 -15.17
CA HIS A 158 -12.15 3.10 -13.81
C HIS A 158 -12.16 4.26 -12.81
N HIS A 159 -13.01 4.13 -11.79
CA HIS A 159 -13.07 5.02 -10.64
C HIS A 159 -12.65 4.21 -9.41
N PRO A 160 -11.42 4.41 -8.90
CA PRO A 160 -10.97 3.78 -7.68
C PRO A 160 -11.80 4.21 -6.46
N PHE A 161 -11.97 3.28 -5.53
CA PHE A 161 -12.52 3.56 -4.20
C PHE A 161 -11.85 2.68 -3.16
N ALA A 162 -11.64 3.23 -1.96
CA ALA A 162 -11.02 2.53 -0.84
C ALA A 162 -11.90 1.39 -0.32
N SER A 163 -11.28 0.34 0.18
CA SER A 163 -11.94 -0.79 0.83
C SER A 163 -11.12 -1.25 2.03
N GLU A 164 -11.82 -1.72 3.06
CA GLU A 164 -11.24 -2.40 4.22
C GLU A 164 -11.48 -3.93 4.14
N GLY A 165 -11.56 -4.47 2.92
CA GLY A 165 -11.83 -5.89 2.66
C GLY A 165 -10.80 -6.83 3.29
N GLY A 166 -9.54 -6.39 3.44
CA GLY A 166 -8.51 -7.15 4.15
C GLY A 166 -8.86 -7.49 5.60
N HIS A 167 -9.73 -6.69 6.23
CA HIS A 167 -10.25 -6.96 7.57
C HIS A 167 -11.49 -7.88 7.61
N ALA A 168 -12.01 -8.32 6.45
CA ALA A 168 -13.07 -9.31 6.41
C ALA A 168 -12.61 -10.65 7.01
N SER A 169 -13.55 -11.42 7.57
CA SER A 169 -13.25 -12.68 8.23
C SER A 169 -12.64 -13.69 7.27
N PHE A 170 -11.54 -14.32 7.68
CA PHE A 170 -10.94 -15.44 6.96
C PHE A 170 -11.90 -16.61 6.88
N SER A 171 -12.17 -17.09 5.68
CA SER A 171 -13.09 -18.20 5.40
C SER A 171 -12.32 -19.43 4.92
N PRO A 172 -12.09 -20.44 5.79
CA PRO A 172 -11.36 -21.64 5.42
C PRO A 172 -12.15 -22.52 4.45
N VAL A 173 -11.49 -23.11 3.44
CA VAL A 173 -12.09 -23.99 2.44
C VAL A 173 -11.67 -25.47 2.57
N ASN A 174 -10.77 -25.79 3.49
CA ASN A 174 -10.32 -27.15 3.78
C ASN A 174 -9.97 -27.35 5.26
N ALA A 175 -9.71 -28.61 5.64
CA ALA A 175 -9.44 -28.97 7.04
C ALA A 175 -8.16 -28.29 7.61
N LEU A 176 -7.11 -28.08 6.79
CA LEU A 176 -5.89 -27.41 7.24
C LEU A 176 -6.15 -25.95 7.53
N GLU A 177 -6.89 -25.27 6.68
CA GLU A 177 -7.27 -23.86 6.89
C GLU A 177 -8.23 -23.72 8.08
N ALA A 178 -9.14 -24.67 8.31
CA ALA A 178 -9.98 -24.68 9.49
C ALA A 178 -9.14 -24.81 10.79
N ALA A 179 -8.09 -25.66 10.76
CA ALA A 179 -7.15 -25.77 11.87
C ALA A 179 -6.34 -24.49 12.06
N LEU A 180 -5.92 -23.81 10.98
CA LEU A 180 -5.26 -22.51 11.02
C LEU A 180 -6.17 -21.47 11.64
N LEU A 181 -7.43 -21.37 11.22
CA LEU A 181 -8.43 -20.46 11.79
C LEU A 181 -8.56 -20.68 13.31
N THR A 182 -8.68 -21.95 13.73
CA THR A 182 -8.78 -22.30 15.16
C THR A 182 -7.53 -21.85 15.94
N HIS A 183 -6.34 -22.11 15.39
CA HIS A 183 -5.09 -21.71 15.98
C HIS A 183 -4.96 -20.18 16.14
N LEU A 184 -5.29 -19.44 15.10
CA LEU A 184 -5.20 -17.98 15.10
C LEU A 184 -6.30 -17.33 15.94
N SER A 185 -7.51 -17.89 15.98
CA SER A 185 -8.60 -17.40 16.83
C SER A 185 -8.27 -17.44 18.30
N ALA A 186 -7.51 -18.42 18.75
CA ALA A 186 -7.04 -18.52 20.13
C ALA A 186 -6.10 -17.34 20.52
N ARG A 187 -5.41 -16.77 19.53
CA ARG A 187 -4.47 -15.66 19.73
C ARG A 187 -5.09 -14.28 19.52
N PHE A 188 -5.92 -14.14 18.49
CA PHE A 188 -6.40 -12.84 18.01
C PHE A 188 -7.89 -12.61 18.25
N GLY A 189 -8.66 -13.62 18.64
CA GLY A 189 -10.11 -13.57 18.65
C GLY A 189 -10.67 -13.58 17.22
N HIS A 190 -10.78 -12.42 16.60
CA HIS A 190 -11.13 -12.28 15.18
C HIS A 190 -9.92 -12.55 14.28
N VAL A 191 -10.10 -13.38 13.25
CA VAL A 191 -9.08 -13.66 12.23
C VAL A 191 -9.57 -13.11 10.90
N SER A 192 -8.92 -12.05 10.45
CA SER A 192 -9.15 -11.43 9.14
C SER A 192 -8.28 -12.08 8.06
N TRP A 193 -8.60 -11.79 6.78
CA TRP A 193 -7.72 -12.15 5.66
C TRP A 193 -6.30 -11.58 5.82
N GLU A 194 -6.15 -10.39 6.33
CA GLU A 194 -4.85 -9.77 6.64
C GLU A 194 -4.01 -10.62 7.61
N ARG A 195 -4.63 -11.29 8.60
CA ARG A 195 -3.95 -12.18 9.54
C ARG A 195 -3.32 -13.40 8.89
N VAL A 196 -3.71 -13.69 7.63
CA VAL A 196 -3.24 -14.82 6.83
C VAL A 196 -2.46 -14.35 5.61
N LEU A 197 -2.92 -13.29 4.94
CA LEU A 197 -2.35 -12.80 3.69
C LEU A 197 -1.68 -11.43 3.90
N SER A 198 -0.51 -11.43 4.54
CA SER A 198 0.35 -10.26 4.77
C SER A 198 1.74 -10.73 5.18
N GLY A 199 2.70 -9.82 5.38
CA GLY A 199 3.99 -10.16 5.98
C GLY A 199 3.82 -10.83 7.36
N PRO A 200 3.15 -10.20 8.34
CA PRO A 200 2.78 -10.86 9.60
C PRO A 200 1.97 -12.16 9.41
N GLY A 201 1.15 -12.24 8.36
CA GLY A 201 0.40 -13.45 8.00
C GLY A 201 1.30 -14.63 7.66
N LEU A 202 2.40 -14.41 6.93
CA LEU A 202 3.42 -15.45 6.68
C LEU A 202 4.01 -15.98 7.98
N VAL A 203 4.31 -15.10 8.92
CA VAL A 203 4.84 -15.50 10.25
C VAL A 203 3.79 -16.30 11.03
N ASN A 204 2.52 -15.91 10.96
CA ASN A 204 1.42 -16.64 11.60
C ASN A 204 1.26 -18.04 11.00
N ILE A 205 1.29 -18.18 9.67
CA ILE A 205 1.21 -19.47 8.97
C ILE A 205 2.44 -20.33 9.34
N HIS A 206 3.64 -19.77 9.34
CA HIS A 206 4.85 -20.48 9.73
C HIS A 206 4.73 -21.06 11.14
N ALA A 207 4.36 -20.23 12.11
CA ALA A 207 4.17 -20.67 13.51
C ALA A 207 3.10 -21.77 13.63
N PHE A 208 1.97 -21.61 12.92
CA PHE A 208 0.93 -22.64 12.88
C PHE A 208 1.44 -23.97 12.32
N LEU A 209 2.16 -23.94 11.18
CA LEU A 209 2.67 -25.17 10.54
C LEU A 209 3.68 -25.90 11.43
N LEU A 210 4.55 -25.17 12.13
CA LEU A 210 5.46 -25.78 13.11
C LEU A 210 4.70 -26.49 14.23
N ALA A 211 3.71 -25.83 14.82
CA ALA A 211 2.89 -26.39 15.87
C ALA A 211 2.07 -27.60 15.37
N HIS A 212 1.45 -27.48 14.19
CA HIS A 212 0.61 -28.52 13.59
C HIS A 212 1.42 -29.76 13.22
N ARG A 213 2.63 -29.60 12.71
CA ARG A 213 3.53 -30.69 12.32
C ARG A 213 4.45 -31.17 13.45
N ARG A 214 4.39 -30.55 14.62
CA ARG A 214 5.29 -30.78 15.77
C ARG A 214 6.77 -30.69 15.35
N SER A 215 7.10 -29.68 14.56
CA SER A 215 8.44 -29.38 14.07
C SER A 215 8.98 -28.08 14.65
N THR A 216 10.24 -27.80 14.43
CA THR A 216 10.91 -26.58 14.87
C THR A 216 11.48 -25.81 13.68
N THR A 217 11.63 -24.50 13.83
CA THR A 217 12.32 -23.67 12.83
C THR A 217 13.80 -24.14 12.75
N PRO A 218 14.35 -24.34 11.54
CA PRO A 218 15.77 -24.60 11.39
C PRO A 218 16.61 -23.47 11.99
N PRO A 219 17.76 -23.76 12.65
CA PRO A 219 18.57 -22.74 13.33
C PRO A 219 18.92 -21.55 12.42
N TRP A 220 19.34 -21.80 11.19
CA TRP A 220 19.70 -20.76 10.24
C TRP A 220 18.54 -19.79 9.91
N LEU A 221 17.32 -20.32 9.79
CA LEU A 221 16.13 -19.49 9.52
C LEU A 221 15.71 -18.72 10.78
N ASP A 222 15.82 -19.34 11.96
CA ASP A 222 15.55 -18.68 13.23
C ASP A 222 16.52 -17.51 13.48
N ASP A 223 17.81 -17.69 13.13
CA ASP A 223 18.81 -16.62 13.20
C ASP A 223 18.49 -15.46 12.22
N GLU A 224 18.13 -15.77 10.97
CA GLU A 224 17.71 -14.74 9.98
C GLU A 224 16.45 -13.99 10.42
N MET A 225 15.45 -14.71 10.95
CA MET A 225 14.21 -14.10 11.45
C MET A 225 14.46 -13.18 12.65
N ARG A 226 15.45 -13.46 13.48
CA ARG A 226 15.82 -12.60 14.63
C ARG A 226 16.70 -11.42 14.23
N ALA A 227 17.50 -11.57 13.20
CA ALA A 227 18.41 -10.53 12.74
C ALA A 227 17.73 -9.44 11.89
N GLY A 228 16.55 -9.73 11.32
CA GLY A 228 15.88 -8.85 10.40
C GLY A 228 14.36 -8.96 10.42
N ASP A 229 13.73 -8.83 9.23
CA ASP A 229 12.30 -9.02 9.04
C ASP A 229 11.95 -10.53 8.94
N PRO A 230 11.21 -11.10 9.90
CA PRO A 230 10.83 -12.51 9.87
C PRO A 230 10.03 -12.91 8.63
N ALA A 231 9.16 -12.03 8.12
CA ALA A 231 8.36 -12.34 6.94
C ALA A 231 9.23 -12.42 5.69
N ALA A 232 10.19 -11.51 5.56
CA ALA A 232 11.17 -11.53 4.46
C ALA A 232 12.04 -12.78 4.50
N ALA A 233 12.54 -13.17 5.68
CA ALA A 233 13.34 -14.38 5.87
C ALA A 233 12.56 -15.64 5.45
N ILE A 234 11.31 -15.80 5.89
CA ILE A 234 10.43 -16.92 5.53
C ILE A 234 10.18 -16.93 4.01
N ALA A 235 9.87 -15.78 3.42
CA ALA A 235 9.60 -15.67 1.98
C ALA A 235 10.85 -16.04 1.15
N GLN A 236 12.03 -15.54 1.51
CA GLN A 236 13.29 -15.85 0.84
C GLN A 236 13.65 -17.34 0.95
N ALA A 237 13.46 -17.94 2.13
CA ALA A 237 13.65 -19.38 2.33
C ALA A 237 12.75 -20.20 1.42
N GLY A 238 11.49 -19.82 1.27
CA GLY A 238 10.54 -20.46 0.37
C GLY A 238 10.93 -20.34 -1.11
N LEU A 239 11.32 -19.14 -1.56
CA LEU A 239 11.72 -18.85 -2.94
C LEU A 239 13.05 -19.53 -3.31
N ALA A 240 14.00 -19.60 -2.39
CA ALA A 240 15.30 -20.28 -2.60
C ALA A 240 15.18 -21.80 -2.77
N GLY A 241 13.95 -22.34 -2.71
CA GLY A 241 13.72 -23.77 -2.90
C GLY A 241 14.17 -24.62 -1.73
N ALA A 242 14.23 -24.06 -0.54
CA ALA A 242 14.39 -24.80 0.71
C ALA A 242 13.18 -25.75 0.95
N ARG A 243 12.79 -26.46 -0.12
CA ARG A 243 11.62 -27.37 -0.21
C ARG A 243 11.62 -28.49 0.84
N ARG A 244 12.69 -28.66 1.59
CA ARG A 244 12.81 -29.73 2.61
C ARG A 244 11.84 -29.57 3.80
N TYR A 245 11.17 -28.42 3.92
CA TYR A 245 10.34 -28.11 5.07
C TYR A 245 8.86 -27.80 4.74
N LEU A 246 8.47 -27.86 3.46
CA LEU A 246 7.09 -27.61 3.01
C LEU A 246 6.34 -28.88 2.59
N HIS A 247 6.90 -30.08 2.88
CA HIS A 247 6.27 -31.38 2.63
C HIS A 247 5.93 -32.10 3.93
#